data_338b3eaceaef1abffbe044c1c443eb08
#
_entry.id   338b3eaceaef1abffbe044c1c443eb08
#
_cell.length_a   1.000
_cell.length_b   1.000
_cell.length_c   1.000
_cell.angle_alpha   90.00
_cell.angle_beta   90.00
_cell.angle_gamma   90.00
#
_symmetry.space_group_name_H-M   'P 1'
#
loop_
_entity.id
_entity.type
_entity.pdbx_description
1 polymer ?
#
loop_
_entity_poly.entity_id
_entity_poly.type
_entity_poly.pdbx_seq_one_letter_code
_entity_poly.pdbx_strand_id
1 'polypeptide(L)'
;MALNNFVKSIRNIMRNDAGINGDAQRIEQIAWMLFLKVYDEKENDWEFNEDSYTSFIPDNCRWRNWAKDNGDGVALTADKLLKFVNDTLFPTLKGLEVTPETPMRNAIVRTTFEDANQYMKDGVLLRQVINVIDRLTLAIMKRVMHSEKYMSLF
;
A
#
# COMPACT_ATOMS: atom_id res chain seq x y z
N MET A 1 0.93 1.49 18.02
CA MET A 1 -0.54 1.57 17.84
C MET A 1 -1.16 0.20 18.02
N ALA A 2 -2.16 0.06 18.87
CA ALA A 2 -2.89 -1.19 19.03
C ALA A 2 -3.81 -1.45 17.83
N LEU A 3 -4.06 -2.72 17.55
CA LEU A 3 -4.91 -3.12 16.43
C LEU A 3 -6.30 -2.46 16.47
N ASN A 4 -6.92 -2.43 17.66
CA ASN A 4 -8.24 -1.81 17.80
C ASN A 4 -8.24 -0.32 17.47
N ASN A 5 -7.19 0.39 17.88
CA ASN A 5 -7.05 1.81 17.56
C ASN A 5 -6.86 2.05 16.07
N PHE A 6 -6.10 1.18 15.42
CA PHE A 6 -5.91 1.24 13.97
C PHE A 6 -7.24 1.07 13.23
N VAL A 7 -7.99 0.02 13.54
CA VAL A 7 -9.28 -0.26 12.89
C VAL A 7 -10.24 0.91 13.09
N LYS A 8 -10.30 1.43 14.33
CA LYS A 8 -11.19 2.54 14.66
C LYS A 8 -10.82 3.83 13.91
N SER A 9 -9.53 4.14 13.85
CA SER A 9 -9.04 5.32 13.13
C SER A 9 -9.37 5.26 11.65
N ILE A 10 -9.10 4.13 11.02
CA ILE A 10 -9.39 3.94 9.59
C ILE A 10 -10.89 4.06 9.33
N ARG A 11 -11.71 3.40 10.14
CA ARG A 11 -13.17 3.47 10.00
C ARG A 11 -13.68 4.90 10.11
N ASN A 12 -13.18 5.66 11.07
CA ASN A 12 -13.60 7.04 11.28
C ASN A 12 -13.23 7.94 10.09
N ILE A 13 -12.05 7.75 9.51
CA ILE A 13 -11.62 8.51 8.34
C ILE A 13 -12.46 8.14 7.13
N MET A 14 -12.57 6.86 6.82
CA MET A 14 -13.24 6.37 5.61
C MET A 14 -14.75 6.62 5.60
N ARG A 15 -15.36 6.76 6.77
CA ARG A 15 -16.79 7.07 6.89
C ARG A 15 -17.17 8.34 6.14
N ASN A 16 -16.24 9.28 6.05
CA ASN A 16 -16.47 10.58 5.44
C ASN A 16 -16.19 10.59 3.93
N ASP A 17 -15.72 9.49 3.36
CA ASP A 17 -15.40 9.42 1.94
C ASP A 17 -16.59 8.83 1.17
N ALA A 18 -17.09 9.58 0.17
CA ALA A 18 -18.25 9.17 -0.62
C ALA A 18 -17.98 7.96 -1.52
N GLY A 19 -16.72 7.61 -1.72
CA GLY A 19 -16.34 6.47 -2.57
C GLY A 19 -16.37 5.13 -1.85
N ILE A 20 -16.44 5.12 -0.52
CA ILE A 20 -16.44 3.90 0.28
C ILE A 20 -17.87 3.54 0.69
N ASN A 21 -18.33 2.37 0.26
CA ASN A 21 -19.68 1.85 0.56
C ASN A 21 -19.55 0.49 1.27
N GLY A 22 -19.57 0.52 2.59
CA GLY A 22 -19.61 -0.70 3.41
C GLY A 22 -18.22 -1.26 3.75
N ASP A 23 -18.26 -2.30 4.58
CA ASP A 23 -17.05 -2.91 5.16
C ASP A 23 -16.18 -3.61 4.11
N ALA A 24 -16.80 -4.27 3.12
CA ALA A 24 -16.06 -4.99 2.08
C ALA A 24 -15.15 -4.03 1.29
N GLN A 25 -15.68 -2.88 0.89
CA GLN A 25 -14.88 -1.89 0.17
C GLN A 25 -13.82 -1.25 1.06
N ARG A 26 -14.11 -1.07 2.34
CA ARG A 26 -13.13 -0.57 3.31
C ARG A 26 -11.95 -1.52 3.43
N ILE A 27 -12.23 -2.81 3.55
CA ILE A 27 -11.19 -3.84 3.63
C ILE A 27 -10.34 -3.88 2.35
N GLU A 28 -10.98 -3.85 1.19
CA GLU A 28 -10.26 -3.82 -0.10
C GLU A 28 -9.36 -2.58 -0.22
N GLN A 29 -9.87 -1.43 0.22
CA GLN A 29 -9.11 -0.18 0.17
C GLN A 29 -7.86 -0.25 1.05
N ILE A 30 -7.98 -0.83 2.24
CA ILE A 30 -6.86 -0.98 3.16
C ILE A 30 -5.85 -2.01 2.62
N ALA A 31 -6.34 -3.07 2.00
CA ALA A 31 -5.51 -4.22 1.62
C ALA A 31 -4.34 -3.84 0.70
N TRP A 32 -4.59 -3.05 -0.35
CA TRP A 32 -3.50 -2.70 -1.27
C TRP A 32 -2.50 -1.73 -0.62
N MET A 33 -2.97 -0.86 0.27
CA MET A 33 -2.08 0.07 0.99
C MET A 33 -1.17 -0.69 1.96
N LEU A 34 -1.76 -1.59 2.74
CA LEU A 34 -0.99 -2.45 3.66
C LEU A 34 0.03 -3.28 2.90
N PHE A 35 -0.37 -3.86 1.77
CA PHE A 35 0.53 -4.65 0.95
C PHE A 35 1.77 -3.84 0.55
N LEU A 36 1.58 -2.63 0.03
CA LEU A 36 2.69 -1.80 -0.39
C LEU A 36 3.60 -1.39 0.77
N LYS A 37 3.01 -1.07 1.92
CA LYS A 37 3.78 -0.73 3.12
C LYS A 37 4.62 -1.92 3.58
N VAL A 38 4.03 -3.10 3.67
CA VAL A 38 4.73 -4.33 4.07
C VAL A 38 5.82 -4.66 3.06
N TYR A 39 5.51 -4.59 1.78
CA TYR A 39 6.48 -4.87 0.71
C TYR A 39 7.69 -3.95 0.82
N ASP A 40 7.46 -2.67 1.07
CA ASP A 40 8.53 -1.69 1.23
C ASP A 40 9.42 -2.02 2.44
N GLU A 41 8.84 -2.44 3.55
CA GLU A 41 9.59 -2.89 4.73
C GLU A 41 10.42 -4.13 4.42
N LYS A 42 9.87 -5.09 3.68
CA LYS A 42 10.60 -6.29 3.26
C LYS A 42 11.72 -5.94 2.28
N GLU A 43 11.53 -4.96 1.42
CA GLU A 43 12.58 -4.51 0.51
C GLU A 43 13.79 -3.95 1.25
N ASN A 44 13.60 -3.34 2.41
CA ASN A 44 14.72 -2.91 3.24
C ASN A 44 15.62 -4.09 3.61
N ASP A 45 15.03 -5.23 3.99
CA ASP A 45 15.76 -6.44 4.32
C ASP A 45 16.47 -7.02 3.09
N TRP A 46 15.79 -7.06 1.95
CA TRP A 46 16.38 -7.60 0.72
C TRP A 46 17.53 -6.73 0.22
N GLU A 47 17.39 -5.42 0.30
CA GLU A 47 18.45 -4.48 -0.07
C GLU A 47 19.70 -4.65 0.81
N PHE A 48 19.48 -4.92 2.10
CA PHE A 48 20.57 -5.15 3.05
C PHE A 48 21.28 -6.47 2.79
N ASN A 49 20.53 -7.53 2.45
CA ASN A 49 21.05 -8.89 2.34
C ASN A 49 21.54 -9.26 0.93
N GLU A 50 21.14 -8.52 -0.10
CA GLU A 50 21.45 -8.84 -1.50
C GLU A 50 22.15 -7.66 -2.17
N ASP A 51 23.42 -7.84 -2.51
CA ASP A 51 24.27 -6.75 -3.03
C ASP A 51 23.73 -6.11 -4.32
N SER A 52 23.05 -6.89 -5.16
CA SER A 52 22.57 -6.43 -6.46
C SER A 52 21.06 -6.30 -6.51
N TYR A 53 20.42 -6.13 -5.37
CA TYR A 53 18.96 -6.05 -5.32
C TYR A 53 18.44 -4.83 -6.08
N THR A 54 17.48 -5.08 -6.97
CA THR A 54 16.75 -4.03 -7.67
C THR A 54 15.25 -4.28 -7.46
N SER A 55 14.52 -3.25 -7.06
CA SER A 55 13.10 -3.39 -6.81
C SER A 55 12.33 -3.72 -8.09
N PHE A 56 11.37 -4.64 -7.98
CA PHE A 56 10.44 -4.94 -9.06
C PHE A 56 9.43 -3.79 -9.25
N ILE A 57 9.18 -3.02 -8.20
CA ILE A 57 8.30 -1.85 -8.27
C ILE A 57 9.10 -0.66 -8.79
N PRO A 58 8.63 0.03 -9.84
CA PRO A 58 9.30 1.24 -10.31
C PRO A 58 9.47 2.26 -9.17
N ASP A 59 10.59 2.97 -9.19
CA ASP A 59 11.01 3.85 -8.10
C ASP A 59 9.91 4.80 -7.62
N ASN A 60 9.24 5.46 -8.56
CA ASN A 60 8.19 6.43 -8.23
C ASN A 60 6.96 5.79 -7.59
N CYS A 61 6.81 4.47 -7.69
CA CYS A 61 5.66 3.72 -7.15
C CYS A 61 5.97 3.03 -5.83
N ARG A 62 7.22 3.05 -5.38
CA ARG A 62 7.59 2.46 -4.10
C ARG A 62 6.99 3.29 -2.97
N TRP A 63 6.42 2.62 -1.98
CA TRP A 63 5.75 3.29 -0.84
C TRP A 63 6.61 4.40 -0.24
N ARG A 64 7.91 4.16 -0.05
CA ARG A 64 8.84 5.12 0.52
C ARG A 64 8.96 6.42 -0.25
N ASN A 65 8.62 6.42 -1.54
CA ASN A 65 8.83 7.56 -2.42
C ASN A 65 7.58 8.41 -2.67
N TRP A 66 6.38 7.85 -2.47
CA TRP A 66 5.15 8.62 -2.70
C TRP A 66 4.24 8.70 -1.48
N ALA A 67 4.23 7.66 -0.64
CA ALA A 67 3.28 7.55 0.47
C ALA A 67 3.83 8.17 1.75
N LYS A 68 5.12 7.98 2.02
CA LYS A 68 5.73 8.41 3.25
C LYS A 68 5.85 9.92 3.32
N ASP A 69 5.37 10.51 4.44
CA ASP A 69 5.54 11.93 4.71
C ASP A 69 6.71 12.11 5.68
N ASN A 70 7.80 12.70 5.18
CA ASN A 70 9.02 12.92 5.96
C ASN A 70 9.04 14.28 6.68
N GLY A 71 7.95 15.06 6.57
CA GLY A 71 7.85 16.37 7.20
C GLY A 71 8.60 17.48 6.46
N ASP A 72 9.08 17.21 5.25
CA ASP A 72 9.83 18.17 4.44
C ASP A 72 8.96 19.00 3.47
N GLY A 73 7.64 18.77 3.50
CA GLY A 73 6.68 19.50 2.67
C GLY A 73 6.58 19.02 1.23
N VAL A 74 7.26 17.92 0.85
CA VAL A 74 7.20 17.40 -0.53
C VAL A 74 6.26 16.21 -0.70
N ALA A 75 5.65 15.73 0.38
CA ALA A 75 4.68 14.63 0.30
C ALA A 75 3.48 15.02 -0.54
N LEU A 76 3.00 14.07 -1.36
CA LEU A 76 1.80 14.28 -2.16
C LEU A 76 0.57 14.40 -1.25
N THR A 77 -0.30 15.36 -1.55
CA THR A 77 -1.52 15.61 -0.78
C THR A 77 -2.69 15.93 -1.69
N ALA A 78 -3.90 15.80 -1.14
CA ALA A 78 -5.16 16.20 -1.78
C ALA A 78 -5.28 15.66 -3.20
N ASP A 79 -5.61 16.52 -4.15
CA ASP A 79 -5.86 16.13 -5.54
C ASP A 79 -4.63 15.56 -6.23
N LYS A 80 -3.44 16.03 -5.88
CA LYS A 80 -2.20 15.51 -6.46
C LYS A 80 -1.96 14.05 -6.05
N LEU A 81 -2.23 13.73 -4.79
CA LEU A 81 -2.13 12.36 -4.29
C LEU A 81 -3.15 11.47 -4.96
N LEU A 82 -4.40 11.90 -5.02
CA LEU A 82 -5.47 11.13 -5.63
C LEU A 82 -5.18 10.86 -7.11
N LYS A 83 -4.73 11.88 -7.82
CA LYS A 83 -4.36 11.76 -9.23
C LYS A 83 -3.20 10.79 -9.41
N PHE A 84 -2.16 10.87 -8.58
CA PHE A 84 -1.03 9.94 -8.66
C PHE A 84 -1.48 8.50 -8.49
N VAL A 85 -2.30 8.23 -7.47
CA VAL A 85 -2.76 6.87 -7.19
C VAL A 85 -3.60 6.33 -8.36
N ASN A 86 -4.54 7.12 -8.84
CA ASN A 86 -5.46 6.69 -9.89
C ASN A 86 -4.81 6.59 -11.27
N ASP A 87 -3.95 7.55 -11.62
CA ASP A 87 -3.45 7.68 -12.99
C ASP A 87 -2.06 7.08 -13.20
N THR A 88 -1.27 6.93 -12.14
CA THR A 88 0.10 6.43 -12.22
C THR A 88 0.30 5.13 -11.45
N LEU A 89 0.01 5.11 -10.17
CA LEU A 89 0.30 3.95 -9.32
C LEU A 89 -0.43 2.70 -9.79
N PHE A 90 -1.74 2.75 -9.86
CA PHE A 90 -2.54 1.58 -10.23
C PHE A 90 -2.27 1.10 -11.65
N PRO A 91 -2.27 1.96 -12.68
CA PRO A 91 -1.94 1.50 -14.03
C PRO A 91 -0.55 0.88 -14.12
N THR A 92 0.44 1.46 -13.45
CA THR A 92 1.81 0.94 -13.46
C THR A 92 1.88 -0.45 -12.84
N LEU A 93 1.31 -0.63 -11.65
CA LEU A 93 1.41 -1.89 -10.93
C LEU A 93 0.55 -3.00 -11.56
N LYS A 94 -0.60 -2.64 -12.14
CA LYS A 94 -1.42 -3.59 -12.90
C LYS A 94 -0.75 -4.02 -14.20
N GLY A 95 0.10 -3.17 -14.77
CA GLY A 95 0.79 -3.40 -16.04
C GLY A 95 2.17 -4.03 -15.92
N LEU A 96 2.63 -4.39 -14.73
CA LEU A 96 3.94 -5.02 -14.56
C LEU A 96 4.00 -6.35 -15.31
N GLU A 97 5.11 -6.57 -16.01
CA GLU A 97 5.30 -7.79 -16.78
C GLU A 97 5.75 -8.94 -15.87
N VAL A 98 4.98 -10.02 -15.86
CA VAL A 98 5.27 -11.23 -15.08
C VAL A 98 5.32 -12.41 -16.04
N THR A 99 6.42 -13.19 -15.95
CA THR A 99 6.63 -14.40 -16.73
C THR A 99 6.71 -15.60 -15.79
N PRO A 100 6.72 -16.85 -16.32
CA PRO A 100 6.91 -18.02 -15.46
C PRO A 100 8.24 -18.01 -14.68
N GLU A 101 9.23 -17.26 -15.15
CA GLU A 101 10.54 -17.14 -14.52
C GLU A 101 10.60 -16.03 -13.46
N THR A 102 9.58 -15.19 -13.38
CA THR A 102 9.56 -14.11 -12.39
C THR A 102 9.48 -14.68 -10.97
N PRO A 103 10.40 -14.30 -10.07
CA PRO A 103 10.35 -14.76 -8.67
C PRO A 103 9.00 -14.47 -8.04
N MET A 104 8.54 -15.38 -7.17
CA MET A 104 7.24 -15.25 -6.52
C MET A 104 7.09 -13.94 -5.73
N ARG A 105 8.16 -13.49 -5.06
CA ARG A 105 8.13 -12.23 -4.32
C ARG A 105 7.93 -11.01 -5.22
N ASN A 106 8.26 -11.12 -6.51
CA ASN A 106 8.02 -10.06 -7.49
C ASN A 106 6.63 -10.20 -8.12
N ALA A 107 6.28 -11.42 -8.51
CA ALA A 107 4.99 -11.69 -9.15
C ALA A 107 3.79 -11.31 -8.27
N ILE A 108 3.94 -11.41 -6.94
CA ILE A 108 2.85 -11.09 -6.00
C ILE A 108 2.43 -9.62 -6.09
N VAL A 109 3.30 -8.73 -6.51
CA VAL A 109 2.96 -7.31 -6.68
C VAL A 109 1.84 -7.17 -7.72
N ARG A 110 2.04 -7.74 -8.89
CA ARG A 110 1.03 -7.69 -9.94
C ARG A 110 -0.24 -8.44 -9.55
N THR A 111 -0.09 -9.63 -8.96
CA THR A 111 -1.23 -10.44 -8.53
C THR A 111 -2.10 -9.67 -7.55
N THR A 112 -1.49 -8.97 -6.61
CA THR A 112 -2.23 -8.16 -5.64
C THR A 112 -3.01 -7.04 -6.30
N PHE A 113 -2.40 -6.34 -7.27
CA PHE A 113 -3.04 -5.20 -7.92
C PHE A 113 -3.99 -5.59 -9.04
N GLU A 114 -3.93 -6.82 -9.53
CA GLU A 114 -4.83 -7.32 -10.55
C GLU A 114 -6.30 -7.17 -10.15
N ASP A 115 -6.60 -7.47 -8.88
CA ASP A 115 -7.95 -7.41 -8.33
C ASP A 115 -8.17 -6.21 -7.40
N ALA A 116 -7.16 -5.36 -7.21
CA ALA A 116 -7.29 -4.23 -6.31
C ALA A 116 -8.09 -3.09 -6.93
N ASN A 117 -8.82 -2.38 -6.09
CA ASN A 117 -9.58 -1.20 -6.49
C ASN A 117 -9.30 -0.05 -5.53
N GLN A 118 -9.21 1.14 -6.08
CA GLN A 118 -9.08 2.37 -5.32
C GLN A 118 -10.46 3.04 -5.29
N TYR A 119 -11.12 3.01 -4.14
CA TYR A 119 -12.48 3.52 -4.00
C TYR A 119 -12.56 4.96 -3.53
N MET A 120 -11.55 5.44 -2.81
CA MET A 120 -11.60 6.76 -2.19
C MET A 120 -11.62 7.88 -3.22
N LYS A 121 -12.47 8.87 -2.99
CA LYS A 121 -12.65 10.04 -3.87
C LYS A 121 -12.08 11.33 -3.29
N ASP A 122 -11.73 11.33 -2.01
CA ASP A 122 -11.22 12.52 -1.32
C ASP A 122 -9.74 12.35 -1.05
N GLY A 123 -8.91 13.15 -1.69
CA GLY A 123 -7.46 13.07 -1.55
C GLY A 123 -6.95 13.46 -0.17
N VAL A 124 -7.67 14.34 0.53
CA VAL A 124 -7.31 14.71 1.91
C VAL A 124 -7.52 13.52 2.84
N LEU A 125 -8.65 12.83 2.71
CA LEU A 125 -8.95 11.65 3.51
C LEU A 125 -8.01 10.50 3.16
N LEU A 126 -7.67 10.35 1.87
CA LEU A 126 -6.70 9.35 1.42
C LEU A 126 -5.34 9.58 2.09
N ARG A 127 -4.87 10.82 2.16
CA ARG A 127 -3.62 11.15 2.87
C ARG A 127 -3.68 10.75 4.34
N GLN A 128 -4.81 11.00 4.99
CA GLN A 128 -4.99 10.64 6.40
C GLN A 128 -4.92 9.12 6.60
N VAL A 129 -5.55 8.35 5.73
CA VAL A 129 -5.49 6.87 5.81
C VAL A 129 -4.06 6.39 5.60
N ILE A 130 -3.37 6.91 4.59
CA ILE A 130 -1.98 6.53 4.30
C ILE A 130 -1.08 6.83 5.50
N ASN A 131 -1.28 7.98 6.14
CA ASN A 131 -0.48 8.34 7.31
C ASN A 131 -0.70 7.38 8.48
N VAL A 132 -1.93 6.93 8.69
CA VAL A 132 -2.22 5.92 9.73
C VAL A 132 -1.51 4.61 9.40
N ILE A 133 -1.60 4.16 8.16
CA ILE A 133 -0.96 2.91 7.71
C ILE A 133 0.57 3.01 7.83
N ASP A 134 1.14 4.14 7.45
CA ASP A 134 2.60 4.32 7.50
C ASP A 134 3.17 4.22 8.91
N ARG A 135 2.37 4.50 9.92
CA ARG A 135 2.79 4.41 11.33
C ARG A 135 2.64 3.02 11.95
N LEU A 136 2.10 2.05 11.21
CA LEU A 136 1.91 0.70 11.74
C LEU A 136 3.24 -0.02 11.93
N THR A 137 3.32 -0.82 13.01
CA THR A 137 4.46 -1.70 13.23
C THR A 137 4.30 -2.96 12.40
N LEU A 138 5.42 -3.63 12.11
CA LEU A 138 5.40 -4.90 11.38
C LEU A 138 4.53 -5.97 12.07
N ALA A 139 4.57 -6.01 13.41
CA ALA A 139 3.75 -6.95 14.18
C ALA A 139 2.25 -6.77 13.94
N ILE A 140 1.80 -5.51 13.90
CA ILE A 140 0.38 -5.20 13.65
C ILE A 140 0.03 -5.52 12.19
N MET A 141 0.92 -5.19 11.25
CA MET A 141 0.70 -5.49 9.83
C MET A 141 0.52 -6.99 9.60
N LYS A 142 1.32 -7.84 10.24
CA LYS A 142 1.17 -9.30 10.16
C LYS A 142 -0.20 -9.76 10.63
N ARG A 143 -0.71 -9.18 11.71
CA ARG A 143 -2.02 -9.54 12.27
C ARG A 143 -3.16 -9.12 11.34
N VAL A 144 -3.03 -7.99 10.66
CA VAL A 144 -4.05 -7.48 9.74
C VAL A 144 -4.05 -8.24 8.42
N MET A 145 -2.85 -8.58 7.92
CA MET A 145 -2.67 -9.28 6.64
C MET A 145 -2.62 -10.81 6.81
N HIS A 146 -3.42 -11.34 7.72
CA HIS A 146 -3.45 -12.78 8.00
C HIS A 146 -4.13 -13.54 6.85
N SER A 147 -3.35 -13.82 5.80
CA SER A 147 -3.79 -14.55 4.61
C SER A 147 -2.62 -15.34 4.05
N GLU A 148 -2.89 -16.57 3.58
CA GLU A 148 -1.88 -17.43 2.94
C GLU A 148 -1.21 -16.72 1.75
N LYS A 149 -1.96 -15.91 1.02
CA LYS A 149 -1.46 -15.14 -0.12
C LYS A 149 -0.25 -14.28 0.23
N TYR A 150 -0.22 -13.74 1.45
CA TYR A 150 0.84 -12.82 1.88
C TYR A 150 1.85 -13.44 2.85
N MET A 151 1.65 -14.68 3.25
CA MET A 151 2.54 -15.33 4.22
C MET A 151 3.98 -15.43 3.73
N SER A 152 4.20 -15.51 2.42
CA SER A 152 5.55 -15.54 1.85
C SER A 152 6.34 -14.26 2.06
N LEU A 153 5.68 -13.15 2.47
CA LEU A 153 6.35 -11.89 2.76
C LEU A 153 6.93 -11.85 4.17
N PHE A 154 6.45 -12.72 5.04
CA PHE A 154 6.88 -12.78 6.42
C PHE A 154 7.66 -14.06 6.69
#